data_2459624a52ba267a4395cca8221dc069
#
_entry.id   2459624a52ba267a4395cca8221dc069
#
_cell.length_a   1.000
_cell.length_b   1.000
_cell.length_c   1.000
_cell.angle_alpha   90.00
_cell.angle_beta   90.00
_cell.angle_gamma   90.00
#
_symmetry.space_group_name_H-M   'P 1'
#
loop_
_entity.id
_entity.type
_entity.pdbx_description
1 polymer ?
#
loop_
_entity_poly.entity_id
_entity_poly.type
_entity_poly.pdbx_seq_one_letter_code
_entity_poly.pdbx_strand_id
1 'polypeptide(L)'
;RAQALANPVQPVALADHRAKTLDEVIAHRVSELTDYRNAAFAGRYSQMLTRAKEGGLNEAALMALARGYYKLLAVKDEWEVARLYSKPSFREALAQTFDGDLKLTFHVGAWPFGGVDKVTGKPVKGEAGPWMLKAFGLMARFRGLRGTLVDPFRNNAEARLAREVLAEYEADIDFALSHWSADTASTLTELLALPEQIRGYGHVRERHVAQARQRRAELRADPAMSVAAAWNWALSAGRQHRQADARQHDRTSNSGG
;
A
#
# COMPACT_ATOMS: atom_id res chain seq x y z
N ARG A 1 -27.55 35.07 20.44
CA ARG A 1 -26.80 34.09 19.65
C ARG A 1 -25.67 33.58 20.52
N ALA A 2 -25.88 32.45 21.20
CA ALA A 2 -24.84 31.77 21.94
C ALA A 2 -23.93 31.06 20.94
N GLN A 3 -22.70 31.53 20.79
CA GLN A 3 -21.63 30.72 20.21
C GLN A 3 -21.33 29.66 21.28
N ALA A 4 -21.77 28.43 21.03
CA ALA A 4 -21.27 27.29 21.78
C ALA A 4 -19.78 27.17 21.40
N LEU A 5 -18.92 27.52 22.34
CA LEU A 5 -17.49 27.19 22.29
C LEU A 5 -17.42 25.65 22.17
N ALA A 6 -17.06 25.16 20.99
CA ALA A 6 -16.82 23.76 20.80
C ALA A 6 -15.78 23.32 21.84
N ASN A 7 -16.15 22.43 22.73
CA ASN A 7 -15.18 21.71 23.53
C ASN A 7 -14.12 21.15 22.56
N PRO A 8 -12.83 21.29 22.87
CA PRO A 8 -11.80 20.70 22.05
C PRO A 8 -12.15 19.23 21.91
N VAL A 9 -12.42 18.80 20.67
CA VAL A 9 -12.67 17.41 20.32
C VAL A 9 -11.45 16.66 20.84
N GLN A 10 -11.61 15.95 21.95
CA GLN A 10 -10.58 15.00 22.36
C GLN A 10 -10.41 14.07 21.17
N PRO A 11 -9.18 13.90 20.66
CA PRO A 11 -8.96 12.95 19.61
C PRO A 11 -9.56 11.64 20.11
N VAL A 12 -10.60 11.15 19.42
CA VAL A 12 -11.11 9.80 19.65
C VAL A 12 -9.87 8.95 19.66
N ALA A 13 -9.54 8.39 20.81
CA ALA A 13 -8.39 7.50 20.93
C ALA A 13 -8.63 6.43 19.87
N LEU A 14 -7.98 6.61 18.71
CA LEU A 14 -7.89 5.55 17.72
C LEU A 14 -7.37 4.40 18.54
N ALA A 15 -8.24 3.42 18.81
CA ALA A 15 -7.91 2.25 19.58
C ALA A 15 -6.52 1.85 19.11
N ASP A 16 -5.58 1.67 20.03
CA ASP A 16 -4.17 1.46 19.67
C ASP A 16 -4.07 0.13 18.94
N HIS A 17 -4.40 0.15 17.64
CA HIS A 17 -4.34 -0.94 16.71
C HIS A 17 -2.90 -1.19 16.25
N ARG A 18 -1.92 -0.78 17.09
CA ARG A 18 -0.53 -1.17 16.86
C ARG A 18 -0.43 -2.64 17.15
N ALA A 19 -0.64 -3.42 16.09
CA ALA A 19 -0.30 -4.82 16.11
C ALA A 19 1.16 -4.94 16.59
N LYS A 20 1.38 -5.77 17.60
CA LYS A 20 2.67 -5.90 18.28
C LYS A 20 3.59 -6.88 17.54
N THR A 21 3.02 -7.85 16.87
CA THR A 21 3.73 -8.91 16.14
C THR A 21 3.53 -8.80 14.63
N LEU A 22 4.42 -9.41 13.87
CA LEU A 22 4.31 -9.48 12.41
C LEU A 22 3.01 -10.16 11.97
N ASP A 23 2.65 -11.27 12.63
CA ASP A 23 1.45 -12.04 12.28
C ASP A 23 0.17 -11.23 12.54
N GLU A 24 0.11 -10.48 13.63
CA GLU A 24 -1.01 -9.57 13.91
C GLU A 24 -1.11 -8.46 12.86
N VAL A 25 0.02 -7.88 12.43
CA VAL A 25 0.05 -6.89 11.34
C VAL A 25 -0.49 -7.51 10.07
N ILE A 26 0.00 -8.67 9.66
CA ILE A 26 -0.42 -9.35 8.44
C ILE A 26 -1.91 -9.67 8.48
N ALA A 27 -2.40 -10.29 9.56
CA ALA A 27 -3.80 -10.65 9.70
C ALA A 27 -4.73 -9.42 9.60
N HIS A 28 -4.38 -8.34 10.28
CA HIS A 28 -5.13 -7.09 10.22
C HIS A 28 -5.15 -6.50 8.79
N ARG A 29 -3.99 -6.47 8.12
CA ARG A 29 -3.89 -5.92 6.75
C ARG A 29 -4.62 -6.77 5.71
N VAL A 30 -4.61 -8.08 5.87
CA VAL A 30 -5.40 -9.00 5.03
C VAL A 30 -6.90 -8.72 5.19
N SER A 31 -7.39 -8.55 6.41
CA SER A 31 -8.79 -8.17 6.66
C SER A 31 -9.15 -6.85 6.00
N GLU A 32 -8.31 -5.81 6.17
CA GLU A 32 -8.54 -4.50 5.58
C GLU A 32 -8.51 -4.52 4.04
N LEU A 33 -7.57 -5.27 3.42
CA LEU A 33 -7.49 -5.39 1.96
C LEU A 33 -8.67 -6.19 1.37
N THR A 34 -9.19 -7.15 2.14
CA THR A 34 -10.42 -7.87 1.76
C THR A 34 -11.61 -6.92 1.74
N ASP A 35 -11.75 -6.09 2.76
CA ASP A 35 -12.77 -5.03 2.83
C ASP A 35 -12.57 -3.95 1.76
N TYR A 36 -11.32 -3.57 1.52
CA TYR A 36 -10.95 -2.53 0.55
C TYR A 36 -11.33 -2.92 -0.87
N ARG A 37 -11.11 -4.19 -1.25
CA ARG A 37 -11.41 -4.69 -2.60
C ARG A 37 -12.06 -6.06 -2.61
N ASN A 38 -11.33 -7.12 -2.29
CA ASN A 38 -11.81 -8.51 -2.19
C ASN A 38 -10.70 -9.44 -1.67
N ALA A 39 -11.05 -10.71 -1.40
CA ALA A 39 -10.12 -11.72 -0.91
C ALA A 39 -8.96 -12.02 -1.89
N ALA A 40 -9.20 -12.01 -3.19
CA ALA A 40 -8.15 -12.24 -4.19
C ALA A 40 -7.07 -11.14 -4.13
N PHE A 41 -7.48 -9.89 -3.92
CA PHE A 41 -6.56 -8.77 -3.77
C PHE A 41 -5.75 -8.87 -2.46
N ALA A 42 -6.38 -9.27 -1.36
CA ALA A 42 -5.70 -9.56 -0.11
C ALA A 42 -4.75 -10.76 -0.25
N GLY A 43 -5.12 -11.76 -1.05
CA GLY A 43 -4.27 -12.92 -1.37
C GLY A 43 -2.95 -12.54 -2.04
N ARG A 44 -2.94 -11.54 -2.93
CA ARG A 44 -1.70 -11.01 -3.54
C ARG A 44 -0.72 -10.48 -2.47
N TYR A 45 -1.24 -9.77 -1.47
CA TYR A 45 -0.45 -9.28 -0.35
C TYR A 45 0.15 -10.43 0.47
N SER A 46 -0.67 -11.42 0.85
CA SER A 46 -0.20 -12.57 1.62
C SER A 46 0.84 -13.40 0.87
N GLN A 47 0.62 -13.65 -0.43
CA GLN A 47 1.56 -14.39 -1.28
C GLN A 47 2.93 -13.70 -1.36
N MET A 48 2.95 -12.36 -1.46
CA MET A 48 4.21 -11.62 -1.49
C MET A 48 4.98 -11.75 -0.17
N LEU A 49 4.30 -11.70 0.97
CA LEU A 49 4.94 -11.88 2.29
C LEU A 49 5.43 -13.31 2.49
N THR A 50 4.65 -14.32 2.06
CA THR A 50 5.08 -15.71 2.09
C THR A 50 6.35 -15.90 1.26
N ARG A 51 6.36 -15.39 0.02
CA ARG A 51 7.54 -15.44 -0.85
C ARG A 51 8.76 -14.75 -0.22
N ALA A 52 8.55 -13.61 0.44
CA ALA A 52 9.62 -12.89 1.13
C ALA A 52 10.16 -13.67 2.33
N LYS A 53 9.31 -14.32 3.08
CA LYS A 53 9.70 -15.20 4.20
C LYS A 53 10.48 -16.42 3.71
N GLU A 54 10.01 -17.08 2.67
CA GLU A 54 10.70 -18.20 2.02
C GLU A 54 12.04 -17.78 1.40
N GLY A 55 12.13 -16.54 0.91
CA GLY A 55 13.37 -15.92 0.43
C GLY A 55 14.38 -15.56 1.52
N GLY A 56 14.05 -15.81 2.80
CA GLY A 56 14.96 -15.66 3.93
C GLY A 56 15.03 -14.26 4.54
N LEU A 57 14.10 -13.34 4.19
CA LEU A 57 14.03 -12.03 4.81
C LEU A 57 13.79 -12.17 6.32
N ASN A 58 14.54 -11.40 7.12
CA ASN A 58 14.36 -11.38 8.57
C ASN A 58 13.06 -10.67 8.99
N GLU A 59 12.70 -10.79 10.25
CA GLU A 59 11.46 -10.24 10.79
C GLU A 59 11.34 -8.70 10.60
N ALA A 60 12.45 -7.98 10.74
CA ALA A 60 12.48 -6.52 10.56
C ALA A 60 12.15 -6.14 9.10
N ALA A 61 12.74 -6.83 8.13
CA ALA A 61 12.46 -6.62 6.71
C ALA A 61 11.04 -7.05 6.33
N LEU A 62 10.55 -8.17 6.88
CA LEU A 62 9.17 -8.61 6.69
C LEU A 62 8.16 -7.61 7.27
N MET A 63 8.45 -7.01 8.42
CA MET A 63 7.62 -5.96 9.00
C MET A 63 7.61 -4.69 8.14
N ALA A 64 8.77 -4.26 7.64
CA ALA A 64 8.89 -3.13 6.71
C ALA A 64 8.10 -3.39 5.42
N LEU A 65 8.26 -4.58 4.84
CA LEU A 65 7.51 -5.04 3.67
C LEU A 65 6.00 -5.04 3.94
N ALA A 66 5.56 -5.63 5.04
CA ALA A 66 4.14 -5.73 5.40
C ALA A 66 3.48 -4.36 5.48
N ARG A 67 4.14 -3.38 6.09
CA ARG A 67 3.64 -2.01 6.20
C ARG A 67 3.71 -1.25 4.88
N GLY A 68 4.85 -1.30 4.22
CA GLY A 68 5.10 -0.59 2.96
C GLY A 68 4.20 -1.07 1.83
N TYR A 69 4.09 -2.37 1.64
CA TYR A 69 3.27 -2.96 0.57
C TYR A 69 1.78 -2.70 0.78
N TYR A 70 1.29 -2.88 2.01
CA TYR A 70 -0.09 -2.53 2.34
C TYR A 70 -0.40 -1.06 2.02
N LYS A 71 0.47 -0.14 2.41
CA LYS A 71 0.29 1.30 2.17
C LYS A 71 0.19 1.65 0.69
N LEU A 72 0.92 0.95 -0.17
CA LEU A 72 0.88 1.16 -1.61
C LEU A 72 -0.31 0.45 -2.28
N LEU A 73 -0.79 -0.66 -1.71
CA LEU A 73 -1.99 -1.36 -2.18
C LEU A 73 -3.28 -0.63 -1.78
N ALA A 74 -3.36 -0.13 -0.55
CA ALA A 74 -4.55 0.52 0.01
C ALA A 74 -4.50 2.04 -0.20
N VAL A 75 -4.55 2.47 -1.47
CA VAL A 75 -4.57 3.90 -1.81
C VAL A 75 -5.91 4.52 -1.43
N LYS A 76 -5.88 5.69 -0.77
CA LYS A 76 -7.08 6.48 -0.48
C LYS A 76 -7.48 7.24 -1.75
N ASP A 77 -8.26 6.59 -2.60
CA ASP A 77 -8.89 7.15 -3.80
C ASP A 77 -10.37 7.50 -3.56
N GLU A 78 -11.04 7.95 -4.60
CA GLU A 78 -12.44 8.34 -4.56
C GLU A 78 -13.37 7.18 -4.12
N TRP A 79 -13.06 5.95 -4.55
CA TRP A 79 -13.79 4.73 -4.16
C TRP A 79 -13.63 4.43 -2.66
N GLU A 80 -12.42 4.59 -2.14
CA GLU A 80 -12.14 4.37 -0.72
C GLU A 80 -12.78 5.45 0.14
N VAL A 81 -12.75 6.70 -0.29
CA VAL A 81 -13.46 7.79 0.37
C VAL A 81 -14.95 7.47 0.44
N ALA A 82 -15.56 7.07 -0.68
CA ALA A 82 -16.97 6.71 -0.71
C ALA A 82 -17.29 5.53 0.22
N ARG A 83 -16.45 4.51 0.25
CA ARG A 83 -16.59 3.34 1.15
C ARG A 83 -16.55 3.77 2.62
N LEU A 84 -15.55 4.58 3.00
CA LEU A 84 -15.37 5.02 4.39
C LEU A 84 -16.56 5.83 4.91
N TYR A 85 -17.07 6.78 4.11
CA TYR A 85 -18.23 7.58 4.48
C TYR A 85 -19.56 6.78 4.46
N SER A 86 -19.57 5.61 3.81
CA SER A 86 -20.75 4.74 3.76
C SER A 86 -20.79 3.71 4.89
N LYS A 87 -19.72 3.56 5.67
CA LYS A 87 -19.67 2.62 6.81
C LYS A 87 -20.66 3.04 7.90
N PRO A 88 -21.39 2.10 8.53
CA PRO A 88 -22.21 2.37 9.73
C PRO A 88 -21.42 3.07 10.83
N SER A 89 -20.17 2.63 11.05
CA SER A 89 -19.29 3.20 12.07
C SER A 89 -19.03 4.71 11.90
N PHE A 90 -19.07 5.23 10.67
CA PHE A 90 -18.97 6.67 10.45
C PHE A 90 -20.16 7.43 11.01
N ARG A 91 -21.38 6.91 10.81
CA ARG A 91 -22.61 7.52 11.36
C ARG A 91 -22.68 7.39 12.87
N GLU A 92 -22.28 6.25 13.39
CA GLU A 92 -22.19 6.00 14.83
C GLU A 92 -21.19 6.95 15.50
N ALA A 93 -20.01 7.13 14.91
CA ALA A 93 -19.01 8.09 15.40
C ALA A 93 -19.55 9.53 15.39
N LEU A 94 -20.29 9.94 14.37
CA LEU A 94 -20.93 11.26 14.34
C LEU A 94 -21.97 11.39 15.44
N ALA A 95 -22.83 10.40 15.63
CA ALA A 95 -23.87 10.43 16.66
C ALA A 95 -23.30 10.41 18.08
N GLN A 96 -22.12 9.80 18.28
CA GLN A 96 -21.40 9.81 19.58
C GLN A 96 -20.65 11.12 19.86
N THR A 97 -20.26 11.83 18.79
CA THR A 97 -19.41 13.03 18.92
C THR A 97 -20.22 14.33 18.99
N PHE A 98 -21.40 14.34 18.38
CA PHE A 98 -22.23 15.55 18.26
C PHE A 98 -23.66 15.27 18.69
N ASP A 99 -24.23 16.21 19.44
CA ASP A 99 -25.64 16.20 19.84
C ASP A 99 -26.48 17.01 18.83
N GLY A 100 -27.72 16.57 18.59
CA GLY A 100 -28.71 17.28 17.78
C GLY A 100 -28.66 16.97 16.26
N ASP A 101 -29.41 17.76 15.50
CA ASP A 101 -29.50 17.59 14.04
C ASP A 101 -28.23 18.07 13.32
N LEU A 102 -27.49 17.14 12.75
CA LEU A 102 -26.24 17.43 12.05
C LEU A 102 -26.50 17.80 10.58
N LYS A 103 -26.01 18.97 10.19
CA LYS A 103 -25.92 19.36 8.79
C LYS A 103 -24.49 19.12 8.30
N LEU A 104 -24.30 18.07 7.52
CA LEU A 104 -23.00 17.73 6.94
C LEU A 104 -22.76 18.51 5.65
N THR A 105 -21.58 19.12 5.53
CA THR A 105 -21.07 19.71 4.30
C THR A 105 -19.77 19.02 3.92
N PHE A 106 -19.69 18.59 2.66
CA PHE A 106 -18.52 17.90 2.13
C PHE A 106 -17.75 18.83 1.20
N HIS A 107 -16.45 18.99 1.46
CA HIS A 107 -15.55 19.72 0.58
C HIS A 107 -14.84 18.72 -0.36
N VAL A 108 -15.31 18.68 -1.60
CA VAL A 108 -14.86 17.68 -2.58
C VAL A 108 -13.92 18.31 -3.60
N GLY A 109 -12.70 17.79 -3.72
CA GLY A 109 -11.72 18.26 -4.69
C GLY A 109 -11.78 17.55 -6.05
N ALA A 110 -12.59 16.48 -6.18
CA ALA A 110 -12.72 15.70 -7.40
C ALA A 110 -13.83 16.26 -8.33
N TRP A 111 -13.62 16.09 -9.64
CA TRP A 111 -14.69 16.35 -10.62
C TRP A 111 -15.96 15.52 -10.31
N PRO A 112 -17.17 16.04 -10.46
CA PRO A 112 -17.53 17.35 -11.03
C PRO A 112 -17.58 18.52 -10.03
N PHE A 113 -17.27 18.31 -8.75
CA PHE A 113 -17.47 19.31 -7.69
C PHE A 113 -16.23 20.17 -7.43
N GLY A 114 -15.05 19.69 -7.78
CA GLY A 114 -13.79 20.39 -7.65
C GLY A 114 -13.08 20.55 -8.98
N GLY A 115 -12.03 21.34 -8.98
CA GLY A 115 -11.21 21.61 -10.15
C GLY A 115 -9.89 22.25 -9.77
N VAL A 116 -9.22 22.81 -10.75
CA VAL A 116 -8.01 23.60 -10.56
C VAL A 116 -8.32 25.02 -10.98
N ASP A 117 -8.05 25.98 -10.12
CA ASP A 117 -8.10 27.39 -10.46
C ASP A 117 -7.13 27.66 -11.61
N LYS A 118 -7.63 28.16 -12.73
CA LYS A 118 -6.84 28.37 -13.96
C LYS A 118 -5.77 29.46 -13.81
N VAL A 119 -5.91 30.35 -12.83
CA VAL A 119 -4.99 31.47 -12.60
C VAL A 119 -3.91 31.09 -11.60
N THR A 120 -4.29 30.45 -10.50
CA THR A 120 -3.37 30.14 -9.40
C THR A 120 -2.82 28.72 -9.45
N GLY A 121 -3.37 27.83 -10.28
CA GLY A 121 -3.02 26.41 -10.33
C GLY A 121 -3.40 25.63 -9.07
N LYS A 122 -4.11 26.27 -8.11
CA LYS A 122 -4.48 25.63 -6.85
C LYS A 122 -5.76 24.80 -6.98
N PRO A 123 -5.85 23.66 -6.28
CA PRO A 123 -7.07 22.87 -6.26
C PRO A 123 -8.21 23.66 -5.59
N VAL A 124 -9.32 23.79 -6.29
CA VAL A 124 -10.57 24.36 -5.78
C VAL A 124 -11.46 23.22 -5.34
N LYS A 125 -11.97 23.30 -4.12
CA LYS A 125 -12.93 22.34 -3.58
C LYS A 125 -14.33 22.88 -3.73
N GLY A 126 -15.20 22.08 -4.34
CA GLY A 126 -16.63 22.36 -4.33
C GLY A 126 -17.29 21.88 -3.04
N GLU A 127 -18.40 22.51 -2.68
CA GLU A 127 -19.19 22.13 -1.52
C GLU A 127 -20.39 21.28 -1.94
N ALA A 128 -20.63 20.20 -1.22
CA ALA A 128 -21.78 19.35 -1.40
C ALA A 128 -22.48 19.10 -0.06
N GLY A 129 -23.81 19.08 -0.10
CA GLY A 129 -24.63 18.89 1.06
C GLY A 129 -24.79 17.43 1.51
N PRO A 130 -25.73 17.16 2.45
CA PRO A 130 -25.93 15.83 3.04
C PRO A 130 -26.30 14.72 2.03
N TRP A 131 -26.83 15.08 0.86
CA TRP A 131 -27.14 14.13 -0.22
C TRP A 131 -25.90 13.36 -0.71
N MET A 132 -24.70 13.91 -0.49
CA MET A 132 -23.44 13.26 -0.85
C MET A 132 -23.26 11.91 -0.16
N LEU A 133 -23.82 11.71 1.04
CA LEU A 133 -23.79 10.41 1.71
C LEU A 133 -24.52 9.33 0.89
N LYS A 134 -25.62 9.67 0.22
CA LYS A 134 -26.33 8.74 -0.66
C LYS A 134 -25.49 8.44 -1.92
N ALA A 135 -24.85 9.47 -2.47
CA ALA A 135 -23.95 9.32 -3.62
C ALA A 135 -22.73 8.41 -3.26
N PHE A 136 -22.11 8.62 -2.10
CA PHE A 136 -21.06 7.74 -1.60
C PHE A 136 -21.54 6.30 -1.40
N GLY A 137 -22.76 6.11 -0.87
CA GLY A 137 -23.36 4.78 -0.73
C GLY A 137 -23.51 4.05 -2.07
N LEU A 138 -23.93 4.78 -3.11
CA LEU A 138 -24.04 4.24 -4.46
C LEU A 138 -22.65 3.92 -5.04
N MET A 139 -21.70 4.86 -4.94
CA MET A 139 -20.31 4.63 -5.37
C MET A 139 -19.70 3.40 -4.68
N ALA A 140 -19.88 3.27 -3.37
CA ALA A 140 -19.35 2.14 -2.62
C ALA A 140 -19.84 0.77 -3.14
N ARG A 141 -21.05 0.67 -3.72
CA ARG A 141 -21.55 -0.55 -4.36
C ARG A 141 -20.79 -0.89 -5.64
N PHE A 142 -20.32 0.13 -6.36
CA PHE A 142 -19.58 -0.02 -7.61
C PHE A 142 -18.06 -0.05 -7.43
N ARG A 143 -17.56 -0.19 -6.21
CA ARG A 143 -16.12 -0.27 -5.91
C ARG A 143 -15.36 -1.36 -6.70
N GLY A 144 -16.08 -2.40 -7.17
CA GLY A 144 -15.52 -3.44 -8.03
C GLY A 144 -15.05 -2.95 -9.39
N LEU A 145 -15.49 -1.75 -9.83
CA LEU A 145 -15.02 -1.11 -11.05
C LEU A 145 -13.62 -0.51 -10.92
N ARG A 146 -13.13 -0.33 -9.67
CA ARG A 146 -11.80 0.22 -9.39
C ARG A 146 -10.70 -0.47 -10.20
N GLY A 147 -9.96 0.29 -10.97
CA GLY A 147 -8.84 -0.19 -11.78
C GLY A 147 -9.24 -0.95 -13.04
N THR A 148 -10.53 -1.08 -13.36
CA THR A 148 -11.02 -1.64 -14.62
C THR A 148 -10.98 -0.61 -15.75
N LEU A 149 -11.29 -1.02 -16.98
CA LEU A 149 -11.35 -0.09 -18.14
C LEU A 149 -12.46 0.94 -18.00
N VAL A 150 -13.51 0.64 -17.25
CA VAL A 150 -14.67 1.51 -17.02
C VAL A 150 -14.55 2.35 -15.73
N ASP A 151 -13.42 2.29 -15.03
CA ASP A 151 -13.17 3.13 -13.87
C ASP A 151 -12.93 4.59 -14.29
N PRO A 152 -13.83 5.54 -13.94
CA PRO A 152 -13.69 6.94 -14.35
C PRO A 152 -12.48 7.63 -13.72
N PHE A 153 -11.94 7.12 -12.62
CA PHE A 153 -10.82 7.71 -11.90
C PHE A 153 -9.47 7.07 -12.28
N ARG A 154 -9.49 6.02 -13.10
CA ARG A 154 -8.29 5.24 -13.44
C ARG A 154 -7.15 6.08 -14.01
N ASN A 155 -7.48 7.11 -14.79
CA ASN A 155 -6.50 7.88 -15.55
C ASN A 155 -6.17 9.24 -14.92
N ASN A 156 -6.62 9.52 -13.69
CA ASN A 156 -6.18 10.71 -12.99
C ASN A 156 -4.68 10.61 -12.61
N ALA A 157 -4.04 11.76 -12.37
CA ALA A 157 -2.60 11.83 -12.09
C ALA A 157 -2.21 11.02 -10.85
N GLU A 158 -3.04 11.08 -9.79
CA GLU A 158 -2.82 10.34 -8.55
C GLU A 158 -2.89 8.82 -8.76
N ALA A 159 -3.85 8.33 -9.54
CA ALA A 159 -3.99 6.92 -9.82
C ALA A 159 -2.84 6.39 -10.69
N ARG A 160 -2.31 7.21 -11.61
CA ARG A 160 -1.13 6.85 -12.41
C ARG A 160 0.10 6.76 -11.52
N LEU A 161 0.37 7.82 -10.72
CA LEU A 161 1.49 7.85 -9.79
C LEU A 161 1.44 6.68 -8.80
N ALA A 162 0.24 6.34 -8.29
CA ALA A 162 0.08 5.22 -7.36
C ALA A 162 0.46 3.88 -8.01
N ARG A 163 0.10 3.66 -9.28
CA ARG A 163 0.48 2.44 -10.01
C ARG A 163 1.97 2.38 -10.31
N GLU A 164 2.58 3.51 -10.70
CA GLU A 164 4.02 3.60 -10.95
C GLU A 164 4.81 3.25 -9.68
N VAL A 165 4.48 3.91 -8.56
CA VAL A 165 5.17 3.67 -7.28
C VAL A 165 4.98 2.24 -6.79
N LEU A 166 3.80 1.64 -6.99
CA LEU A 166 3.55 0.25 -6.65
C LEU A 166 4.42 -0.70 -7.49
N ALA A 167 4.50 -0.48 -8.82
CA ALA A 167 5.33 -1.29 -9.70
C ALA A 167 6.83 -1.16 -9.39
N GLU A 168 7.28 0.06 -9.09
CA GLU A 168 8.65 0.31 -8.64
C GLU A 168 8.96 -0.44 -7.33
N TYR A 169 8.02 -0.45 -6.40
CA TYR A 169 8.21 -1.13 -5.12
C TYR A 169 8.20 -2.66 -5.27
N GLU A 170 7.38 -3.21 -6.14
CA GLU A 170 7.42 -4.65 -6.44
C GLU A 170 8.77 -5.06 -7.05
N ALA A 171 9.36 -4.22 -7.90
CA ALA A 171 10.72 -4.40 -8.39
C ALA A 171 11.79 -4.25 -7.28
N ASP A 172 11.52 -3.45 -6.23
CA ASP A 172 12.41 -3.36 -5.07
C ASP A 172 12.33 -4.61 -4.18
N ILE A 173 11.13 -5.22 -4.07
CA ILE A 173 10.98 -6.51 -3.37
C ILE A 173 11.78 -7.60 -4.11
N ASP A 174 11.67 -7.67 -5.43
CA ASP A 174 12.43 -8.64 -6.23
C ASP A 174 13.94 -8.40 -6.11
N PHE A 175 14.36 -7.13 -6.11
CA PHE A 175 15.74 -6.75 -5.87
C PHE A 175 16.21 -7.19 -4.48
N ALA A 176 15.42 -6.91 -3.44
CA ALA A 176 15.76 -7.29 -2.08
C ALA A 176 15.91 -8.81 -1.94
N LEU A 177 15.02 -9.60 -2.53
CA LEU A 177 15.09 -11.05 -2.52
C LEU A 177 16.33 -11.60 -3.22
N SER A 178 16.75 -10.98 -4.33
CA SER A 178 17.91 -11.42 -5.09
C SER A 178 19.25 -11.04 -4.46
N HIS A 179 19.27 -10.03 -3.59
CA HIS A 179 20.49 -9.49 -2.97
C HIS A 179 20.54 -9.70 -1.45
N TRP A 180 19.60 -10.48 -0.90
CA TRP A 180 19.50 -10.69 0.55
C TRP A 180 20.68 -11.48 1.11
N SER A 181 21.36 -10.88 2.07
CA SER A 181 22.46 -11.49 2.83
C SER A 181 22.57 -10.81 4.20
N ALA A 182 23.40 -11.33 5.09
CA ALA A 182 23.63 -10.70 6.39
C ALA A 182 24.19 -9.26 6.23
N ASP A 183 25.06 -9.04 5.25
CA ASP A 183 25.74 -7.76 5.03
C ASP A 183 24.80 -6.71 4.41
N THR A 184 23.82 -7.14 3.62
CA THR A 184 22.86 -6.24 2.92
C THR A 184 21.54 -6.07 3.66
N ALA A 185 21.27 -6.87 4.69
CA ALA A 185 19.98 -6.93 5.39
C ALA A 185 19.52 -5.56 5.91
N SER A 186 20.42 -4.73 6.45
CA SER A 186 20.09 -3.40 6.97
C SER A 186 19.65 -2.46 5.84
N THR A 187 20.45 -2.37 4.77
CA THR A 187 20.19 -1.51 3.61
C THR A 187 18.90 -1.92 2.89
N LEU A 188 18.68 -3.23 2.72
CA LEU A 188 17.47 -3.74 2.08
C LEU A 188 16.22 -3.59 2.95
N THR A 189 16.36 -3.66 4.28
CA THR A 189 15.27 -3.33 5.19
C THR A 189 14.86 -1.86 5.06
N GLU A 190 15.83 -0.94 4.97
CA GLU A 190 15.56 0.48 4.72
C GLU A 190 14.86 0.69 3.36
N LEU A 191 15.33 0.01 2.30
CA LEU A 191 14.69 0.05 0.98
C LEU A 191 13.21 -0.35 1.05
N LEU A 192 12.91 -1.44 1.75
CA LEU A 192 11.54 -1.93 1.93
C LEU A 192 10.68 -1.02 2.81
N ALA A 193 11.28 -0.18 3.67
CA ALA A 193 10.58 0.78 4.51
C ALA A 193 10.28 2.11 3.80
N LEU A 194 10.87 2.41 2.64
CA LEU A 194 10.69 3.68 1.93
C LEU A 194 9.25 4.12 1.70
N PRO A 195 8.27 3.23 1.41
CA PRO A 195 6.88 3.64 1.26
C PRO A 195 6.30 4.34 2.50
N GLU A 196 6.81 4.07 3.70
CA GLU A 196 6.32 4.74 4.91
C GLU A 196 6.59 6.25 4.92
N GLN A 197 7.59 6.69 4.15
CA GLN A 197 7.95 8.11 4.01
C GLN A 197 7.05 8.85 3.01
N ILE A 198 6.37 8.14 2.10
CA ILE A 198 5.49 8.74 1.08
C ILE A 198 4.17 9.14 1.76
N ARG A 199 3.98 10.45 2.00
CA ARG A 199 2.80 10.99 2.70
C ARG A 199 2.16 12.11 1.90
N GLY A 200 0.91 12.45 2.25
CA GLY A 200 0.17 13.58 1.65
C GLY A 200 -0.52 13.24 0.34
N TYR A 201 -0.94 14.28 -0.37
CA TYR A 201 -1.67 14.23 -1.63
C TYR A 201 -1.14 15.29 -2.59
N GLY A 202 -1.38 15.13 -3.90
CA GLY A 202 -0.97 16.06 -4.94
C GLY A 202 0.53 16.34 -4.88
N HIS A 203 0.92 17.59 -5.01
CA HIS A 203 2.30 18.04 -5.02
C HIS A 203 3.11 17.65 -3.77
N VAL A 204 2.46 17.46 -2.61
CA VAL A 204 3.15 17.00 -1.38
C VAL A 204 3.56 15.55 -1.53
N ARG A 205 2.66 14.69 -2.04
CA ARG A 205 2.95 13.29 -2.31
C ARG A 205 4.01 13.14 -3.40
N GLU A 206 3.91 13.90 -4.49
CA GLU A 206 4.90 13.91 -5.57
C GLU A 206 6.31 14.22 -5.06
N ARG A 207 6.45 15.21 -4.17
CA ARG A 207 7.72 15.54 -3.53
C ARG A 207 8.28 14.37 -2.71
N HIS A 208 7.44 13.74 -1.88
CA HIS A 208 7.88 12.59 -1.10
C HIS A 208 8.24 11.39 -1.98
N VAL A 209 7.52 11.17 -3.07
CA VAL A 209 7.88 10.14 -4.06
C VAL A 209 9.23 10.44 -4.70
N ALA A 210 9.51 11.70 -5.08
CA ALA A 210 10.80 12.08 -5.63
C ALA A 210 11.95 11.84 -4.63
N GLN A 211 11.74 12.19 -3.35
CA GLN A 211 12.71 11.92 -2.28
C GLN A 211 12.93 10.41 -2.06
N ALA A 212 11.84 9.64 -2.04
CA ALA A 212 11.92 8.18 -1.91
C ALA A 212 12.66 7.55 -3.11
N ARG A 213 12.42 8.02 -4.34
CA ARG A 213 13.13 7.57 -5.56
C ARG A 213 14.63 7.89 -5.50
N GLN A 214 15.00 9.08 -5.00
CA GLN A 214 16.39 9.42 -4.78
C GLN A 214 17.05 8.47 -3.78
N ARG A 215 16.43 8.30 -2.60
CA ARG A 215 16.96 7.40 -1.57
C ARG A 215 17.02 5.94 -2.04
N ARG A 216 16.02 5.49 -2.79
CA ARG A 216 16.02 4.19 -3.46
C ARG A 216 17.24 3.98 -4.36
N ALA A 217 17.60 4.98 -5.17
CA ALA A 217 18.76 4.90 -6.05
C ALA A 217 20.08 4.78 -5.26
N GLU A 218 20.22 5.53 -4.16
CA GLU A 218 21.38 5.45 -3.26
C GLU A 218 21.52 4.07 -2.63
N LEU A 219 20.42 3.53 -2.07
CA LEU A 219 20.41 2.22 -1.41
C LEU A 219 20.72 1.07 -2.39
N ARG A 220 20.24 1.17 -3.62
CA ARG A 220 20.52 0.15 -4.66
C ARG A 220 21.92 0.23 -5.24
N ALA A 221 22.59 1.39 -5.12
CA ALA A 221 23.97 1.61 -5.54
C ALA A 221 25.02 1.21 -4.48
N ASP A 222 24.58 0.72 -3.32
CA ASP A 222 25.49 0.26 -2.25
C ASP A 222 26.41 -0.85 -2.79
N PRO A 223 27.74 -0.73 -2.68
CA PRO A 223 28.68 -1.74 -3.16
C PRO A 223 28.45 -3.15 -2.64
N ALA A 224 27.89 -3.30 -1.43
CA ALA A 224 27.54 -4.58 -0.84
C ALA A 224 26.51 -5.35 -1.70
N MET A 225 25.66 -4.65 -2.48
CA MET A 225 24.67 -5.28 -3.37
C MET A 225 25.34 -6.09 -4.49
N SER A 226 26.44 -5.58 -5.07
CA SER A 226 27.16 -6.28 -6.12
C SER A 226 27.79 -7.60 -5.63
N VAL A 227 28.31 -7.59 -4.40
CA VAL A 227 28.88 -8.80 -3.79
C VAL A 227 27.78 -9.82 -3.47
N ALA A 228 26.67 -9.39 -2.88
CA ALA A 228 25.53 -10.24 -2.56
C ALA A 228 24.91 -10.89 -3.81
N ALA A 229 24.79 -10.14 -4.90
CA ALA A 229 24.30 -10.68 -6.17
C ALA A 229 25.20 -11.80 -6.71
N ALA A 230 26.51 -11.62 -6.69
CA ALA A 230 27.47 -12.61 -7.14
C ALA A 230 27.39 -13.91 -6.32
N TRP A 231 27.30 -13.81 -4.98
CA TRP A 231 27.12 -14.93 -4.08
C TRP A 231 25.81 -15.71 -4.34
N ASN A 232 24.70 -15.00 -4.44
CA ASN A 232 23.40 -15.61 -4.70
C ASN A 232 23.33 -16.31 -6.06
N TRP A 233 23.97 -15.74 -7.08
CA TRP A 233 24.11 -16.38 -8.38
C TRP A 233 24.92 -17.68 -8.27
N ALA A 234 26.07 -17.68 -7.61
CA ALA A 234 26.91 -18.84 -7.44
C ALA A 234 26.19 -19.99 -6.68
N LEU A 235 25.44 -19.63 -5.62
CA LEU A 235 24.64 -20.60 -4.86
C LEU A 235 23.48 -21.18 -5.69
N SER A 236 22.85 -20.39 -6.55
CA SER A 236 21.76 -20.85 -7.41
C SER A 236 22.29 -21.78 -8.52
N ALA A 237 23.42 -21.42 -9.15
CA ALA A 237 24.08 -22.25 -10.14
C ALA A 237 24.52 -23.62 -9.54
N GLY A 238 25.07 -23.60 -8.33
CA GLY A 238 25.44 -24.83 -7.63
C GLY A 238 24.27 -25.74 -7.23
N ARG A 239 23.09 -25.18 -6.98
CA ARG A 239 21.87 -25.96 -6.77
C ARG A 239 21.35 -26.62 -8.05
N GLN A 240 21.39 -25.90 -9.17
CA GLN A 240 20.95 -26.42 -10.47
C GLN A 240 21.85 -27.57 -10.95
N HIS A 241 23.16 -27.47 -10.76
CA HIS A 241 24.09 -28.57 -11.06
C HIS A 241 23.80 -29.81 -10.24
N ARG A 242 23.63 -29.69 -8.93
CA ARG A 242 23.30 -30.84 -8.06
C ARG A 242 21.96 -31.50 -8.42
N GLN A 243 20.97 -30.73 -8.83
CA GLN A 243 19.68 -31.28 -9.29
C GLN A 243 19.80 -31.99 -10.66
N ALA A 244 20.65 -31.48 -11.54
CA ALA A 244 20.93 -32.13 -12.82
C ALA A 244 21.64 -33.46 -12.62
N ASP A 245 22.67 -33.51 -11.76
CA ASP A 245 23.42 -34.73 -11.45
C ASP A 245 22.54 -35.78 -10.76
N ALA A 246 21.66 -35.39 -9.83
CA ALA A 246 20.72 -36.29 -9.19
C ALA A 246 19.73 -36.92 -10.20
N ARG A 247 19.23 -36.14 -11.15
CA ARG A 247 18.33 -36.64 -12.21
C ARG A 247 19.04 -37.56 -13.20
N GLN A 248 20.32 -37.36 -13.41
CA GLN A 248 21.12 -38.21 -14.29
C GLN A 248 21.44 -39.55 -13.64
N HIS A 249 21.69 -39.55 -12.32
CA HIS A 249 21.92 -40.77 -11.52
C HIS A 249 20.66 -41.65 -11.45
N ASP A 250 19.48 -41.05 -11.27
CA ASP A 250 18.18 -41.75 -11.27
C ASP A 250 17.86 -42.39 -12.61
N ARG A 251 18.24 -41.77 -13.71
CA ARG A 251 18.05 -42.33 -15.07
C ARG A 251 18.95 -43.52 -15.37
N THR A 252 20.17 -43.52 -14.84
CA THR A 252 21.13 -44.63 -15.06
C THR A 252 20.82 -45.83 -14.17
N SER A 253 20.25 -45.65 -12.98
CA SER A 253 19.82 -46.73 -12.09
C SER A 253 18.54 -47.43 -12.57
N ASN A 254 17.69 -46.76 -13.36
CA ASN A 254 16.42 -47.31 -13.84
C ASN A 254 16.48 -47.97 -15.22
N SER A 255 17.67 -47.96 -15.88
CA SER A 255 17.91 -48.59 -17.19
C SER A 255 18.67 -49.90 -17.11
N GLY A 256 18.93 -50.45 -15.93
CA GLY A 256 19.69 -51.71 -15.69
C GLY A 256 18.86 -52.83 -15.12
N GLY A 257 17.52 -52.83 -15.25
CA GLY A 257 16.61 -53.90 -14.82
C GLY A 257 15.96 -54.64 -15.97
#